data_460cfc411cf7f89f00e4b37b3ac1c62c
#
_entry.id   460cfc411cf7f89f00e4b37b3ac1c62c
#
_cell.length_a   1.000
_cell.length_b   1.000
_cell.length_c   1.000
_cell.angle_alpha   90.00
_cell.angle_beta   90.00
_cell.angle_gamma   90.00
#
_symmetry.space_group_name_H-M   'P 1'
#
loop_
_entity.id
_entity.type
_entity.pdbx_description
1 polymer ?
#
loop_
_entity_poly.entity_id
_entity_poly.type
_entity_poly.pdbx_seq_one_letter_code
_entity_poly.pdbx_strand_id
1 'polypeptide(L)'
;MLLAAVTQTADEGFRIHDILRTVSGALEVPVIVLLVLFLLAAAALVGWLISESCTERRHLKLALPALMETLRTAPDREAAVEEIGLLRRQKDALLELLRHPDFTDATRKALAIELLEREQDRYDSIVKLSELLARLAPMLGLLGTLIPLGPGIIALGQGDTYTLSTSLLTAFDTTIAGLVAAALAIVVSAIRRRWYREY
;
A
#
# COMPACT_ATOMS: atom_id res chain seq x y z
N MET A 1 -16.52 -39.99 -38.85
CA MET A 1 -15.34 -39.19 -38.44
C MET A 1 -15.74 -37.86 -37.78
N LEU A 2 -16.65 -37.09 -38.32
CA LEU A 2 -17.14 -35.82 -37.75
C LEU A 2 -17.82 -35.98 -36.36
N LEU A 3 -18.61 -37.02 -36.14
CA LEU A 3 -19.28 -37.29 -34.86
C LEU A 3 -18.28 -37.60 -33.72
N ALA A 4 -17.20 -38.31 -34.01
CA ALA A 4 -16.18 -38.61 -33.01
C ALA A 4 -15.36 -37.35 -32.60
N ALA A 5 -15.13 -36.44 -33.56
CA ALA A 5 -14.46 -35.17 -33.25
C ALA A 5 -15.34 -34.25 -32.39
N VAL A 6 -16.66 -34.20 -32.62
CA VAL A 6 -17.62 -33.40 -31.82
C VAL A 6 -17.77 -33.95 -30.41
N THR A 7 -17.76 -35.28 -30.22
CA THR A 7 -17.83 -35.89 -28.90
C THR A 7 -16.54 -35.68 -28.12
N GLN A 8 -15.38 -35.68 -28.76
CA GLN A 8 -14.09 -35.46 -28.12
C GLN A 8 -13.93 -33.99 -27.64
N THR A 9 -14.38 -33.02 -28.44
CA THR A 9 -14.40 -31.60 -28.04
C THR A 9 -15.42 -31.31 -26.93
N ALA A 10 -16.52 -32.03 -26.88
CA ALA A 10 -17.50 -31.91 -25.81
C ALA A 10 -16.98 -32.47 -24.48
N ASP A 11 -16.24 -33.59 -24.49
CA ASP A 11 -15.64 -34.20 -23.31
C ASP A 11 -14.48 -33.35 -22.75
N GLU A 12 -13.64 -32.78 -23.60
CA GLU A 12 -12.59 -31.85 -23.21
C GLU A 12 -13.18 -30.55 -22.63
N GLY A 13 -14.22 -30.01 -23.22
CA GLY A 13 -14.91 -28.82 -22.71
C GLY A 13 -15.54 -29.07 -21.34
N PHE A 14 -16.11 -30.23 -21.10
CA PHE A 14 -16.66 -30.61 -19.80
C PHE A 14 -15.58 -30.69 -18.71
N ARG A 15 -14.43 -31.28 -19.00
CA ARG A 15 -13.30 -31.38 -18.07
C ARG A 15 -12.69 -30.03 -17.73
N ILE A 16 -12.60 -29.11 -18.69
CA ILE A 16 -12.08 -27.74 -18.45
C ILE A 16 -13.04 -26.97 -17.53
N HIS A 17 -14.35 -27.08 -17.73
CA HIS A 17 -15.36 -26.46 -16.87
C HIS A 17 -15.29 -26.95 -15.41
N ASP A 18 -15.09 -28.25 -15.21
CA ASP A 18 -14.96 -28.83 -13.86
C ASP A 18 -13.69 -28.35 -13.16
N ILE A 19 -12.56 -28.28 -13.88
CA ILE A 19 -11.30 -27.75 -13.37
C ILE A 19 -11.46 -26.28 -12.96
N LEU A 20 -12.03 -25.45 -13.84
CA LEU A 20 -12.24 -24.03 -13.55
C LEU A 20 -13.16 -23.82 -12.34
N ARG A 21 -14.21 -24.62 -12.20
CA ARG A 21 -15.13 -24.56 -11.09
C ARG A 21 -14.46 -24.97 -9.76
N THR A 22 -13.62 -26.01 -9.78
CA THR A 22 -12.85 -26.44 -8.61
C THR A 22 -11.86 -25.38 -8.18
N VAL A 23 -11.15 -24.77 -9.13
CA VAL A 23 -10.22 -23.68 -8.87
C VAL A 23 -10.95 -22.45 -8.31
N SER A 24 -12.09 -22.06 -8.90
CA SER A 24 -12.87 -20.93 -8.41
C SER A 24 -13.36 -21.14 -6.98
N GLY A 25 -13.89 -22.33 -6.64
CA GLY A 25 -14.32 -22.65 -5.28
C GLY A 25 -13.17 -22.66 -4.27
N ALA A 26 -12.00 -23.15 -4.68
CA ALA A 26 -10.80 -23.12 -3.83
C ALA A 26 -10.27 -21.70 -3.57
N LEU A 27 -10.54 -20.76 -4.47
CA LEU A 27 -10.12 -19.36 -4.36
C LEU A 27 -11.01 -18.50 -3.46
N GLU A 28 -12.21 -18.94 -3.12
CA GLU A 28 -13.16 -18.17 -2.31
C GLU A 28 -12.57 -17.73 -0.97
N VAL A 29 -12.11 -18.68 -0.19
CA VAL A 29 -11.52 -18.41 1.14
C VAL A 29 -10.26 -17.57 1.07
N PRO A 30 -9.26 -17.87 0.21
CA PRO A 30 -8.07 -17.03 0.06
C PRO A 30 -8.39 -15.60 -0.33
N VAL A 31 -9.34 -15.37 -1.22
CA VAL A 31 -9.73 -14.02 -1.68
C VAL A 31 -10.35 -13.21 -0.55
N ILE A 32 -11.26 -13.81 0.24
CA ILE A 32 -11.87 -13.14 1.39
C ILE A 32 -10.82 -12.80 2.44
N VAL A 33 -9.92 -13.74 2.77
CA VAL A 33 -8.83 -13.49 3.73
C VAL A 33 -7.92 -12.37 3.26
N LEU A 34 -7.53 -12.36 1.98
CA LEU A 34 -6.69 -11.33 1.39
C LEU A 34 -7.38 -9.96 1.42
N LEU A 35 -8.68 -9.91 1.17
CA LEU A 35 -9.50 -8.69 1.23
C LEU A 35 -9.53 -8.11 2.66
N VAL A 36 -9.73 -8.96 3.67
CA VAL A 36 -9.69 -8.54 5.08
C VAL A 36 -8.29 -8.03 5.45
N LEU A 37 -7.23 -8.72 5.03
CA LEU A 37 -5.86 -8.26 5.23
C LEU A 37 -5.59 -6.91 4.58
N PHE A 38 -6.09 -6.68 3.36
CA PHE A 38 -5.96 -5.40 2.66
C PHE A 38 -6.72 -4.29 3.38
N LEU A 39 -7.91 -4.57 3.89
CA LEU A 39 -8.68 -3.60 4.67
C LEU A 39 -7.95 -3.22 5.96
N LEU A 40 -7.40 -4.21 6.67
CA LEU A 40 -6.60 -3.97 7.88
C LEU A 40 -5.31 -3.21 7.55
N ALA A 41 -4.62 -3.55 6.48
CA ALA A 41 -3.43 -2.83 6.02
C ALA A 41 -3.76 -1.37 5.65
N ALA A 42 -4.86 -1.13 4.95
CA ALA A 42 -5.32 0.22 4.62
C ALA A 42 -5.65 1.03 5.89
N ALA A 43 -6.33 0.44 6.86
CA ALA A 43 -6.62 1.06 8.15
C ALA A 43 -5.33 1.37 8.94
N ALA A 44 -4.36 0.46 8.94
CA ALA A 44 -3.06 0.66 9.58
C ALA A 44 -2.27 1.80 8.92
N LEU A 45 -2.29 1.90 7.59
CA LEU A 45 -1.66 3.00 6.84
C LEU A 45 -2.29 4.36 7.18
N VAL A 46 -3.62 4.41 7.33
CA VAL A 46 -4.33 5.63 7.77
C VAL A 46 -3.95 6.00 9.20
N GLY A 47 -3.93 5.03 10.12
CA GLY A 47 -3.50 5.25 11.50
C GLY A 47 -2.08 5.78 11.58
N TRP A 48 -1.17 5.21 10.80
CA TRP A 48 0.20 5.69 10.70
C TRP A 48 0.28 7.11 10.16
N LEU A 49 -0.46 7.42 9.08
CA LEU A 49 -0.52 8.76 8.50
C LEU A 49 -0.98 9.80 9.52
N ILE A 50 -2.00 9.49 10.32
CA ILE A 50 -2.51 10.37 11.37
C ILE A 50 -1.44 10.59 12.45
N SER A 51 -0.78 9.53 12.90
CA SER A 51 0.31 9.60 13.90
C SER A 51 1.47 10.45 13.41
N GLU A 52 1.91 10.24 12.16
CA GLU A 52 2.96 10.99 11.50
C GLU A 52 2.59 12.48 11.36
N SER A 53 1.36 12.78 10.89
CA SER A 53 0.85 14.14 10.76
C SER A 53 0.82 14.91 12.10
N CYS A 54 0.46 14.24 13.18
CA CYS A 54 0.44 14.85 14.52
C CYS A 54 1.86 15.16 15.02
N THR A 55 2.83 14.31 14.71
CA THR A 55 4.22 14.45 15.17
C THR A 55 4.98 15.48 14.35
N GLU A 56 4.86 15.43 13.01
CA GLU A 56 5.58 16.34 12.12
C GLU A 56 5.09 17.79 12.19
N ARG A 57 3.78 18.04 12.32
CA ARG A 57 3.28 19.42 12.47
C ARG A 57 3.81 20.16 13.71
N ARG A 58 4.30 19.42 14.70
CA ARG A 58 4.95 20.02 15.89
C ARG A 58 6.40 20.42 15.64
N HIS A 59 7.11 19.75 14.73
CA HIS A 59 8.56 19.94 14.52
C HIS A 59 8.90 20.82 13.31
N LEU A 60 8.01 20.98 12.33
CA LEU A 60 8.26 21.70 11.08
C LEU A 60 8.24 23.24 11.16
N LYS A 61 8.33 23.83 12.34
CA LYS A 61 8.39 25.30 12.50
C LYS A 61 9.81 25.88 12.41
N LEU A 62 10.84 25.08 12.22
CA LEU A 62 12.19 25.60 12.01
C LEU A 62 12.38 25.97 10.52
N ALA A 63 12.42 27.25 10.25
CA ALA A 63 12.79 27.75 8.93
C ALA A 63 14.27 27.39 8.63
N LEU A 64 14.53 26.78 7.48
CA LEU A 64 15.88 26.47 6.96
C LEU A 64 16.91 27.61 7.18
N PRO A 65 16.58 28.91 6.97
CA PRO A 65 17.49 30.01 7.24
C PRO A 65 17.93 30.11 8.70
N ALA A 66 17.03 29.86 9.66
CA ALA A 66 17.36 29.91 11.08
C ALA A 66 18.27 28.75 11.49
N LEU A 67 18.07 27.57 10.87
CA LEU A 67 18.95 26.41 11.05
C LEU A 67 20.37 26.71 10.57
N MET A 68 20.50 27.27 9.37
CA MET A 68 21.82 27.64 8.80
C MET A 68 22.54 28.69 9.63
N GLU A 69 21.82 29.67 10.15
CA GLU A 69 22.40 30.71 11.02
C GLU A 69 22.85 30.12 12.35
N THR A 70 22.09 29.23 12.97
CA THR A 70 22.46 28.56 14.21
C THR A 70 23.70 27.69 14.03
N LEU A 71 23.78 26.91 12.95
CA LEU A 71 24.97 26.09 12.65
C LEU A 71 26.21 26.89 12.27
N ARG A 72 26.04 28.12 11.76
CA ARG A 72 27.12 29.02 11.40
C ARG A 72 27.72 29.72 12.63
N THR A 73 26.89 30.06 13.62
CA THR A 73 27.26 30.80 14.82
C THR A 73 27.64 29.90 16.01
N ALA A 74 27.25 28.62 16.01
CA ALA A 74 27.53 27.71 17.10
C ALA A 74 29.03 27.35 17.21
N PRO A 75 29.65 27.45 18.38
CA PRO A 75 31.05 27.04 18.61
C PRO A 75 31.19 25.50 18.53
N ASP A 76 30.15 24.76 18.91
CA ASP A 76 30.07 23.31 18.79
C ASP A 76 28.85 22.95 17.91
N ARG A 77 29.15 22.51 16.70
CA ARG A 77 28.11 22.19 15.69
C ARG A 77 27.36 20.90 16.00
N GLU A 78 28.00 19.93 16.64
CA GLU A 78 27.37 18.66 17.00
C GLU A 78 26.33 18.87 18.10
N ALA A 79 26.70 19.60 19.16
CA ALA A 79 25.78 19.96 20.23
C ALA A 79 24.60 20.82 19.74
N ALA A 80 24.86 21.75 18.82
CA ALA A 80 23.82 22.57 18.21
C ALA A 80 22.79 21.74 17.40
N VAL A 81 23.23 20.68 16.68
CA VAL A 81 22.34 19.76 15.95
C VAL A 81 21.48 18.94 16.91
N GLU A 82 22.01 18.55 18.08
CA GLU A 82 21.23 17.80 19.08
C GLU A 82 20.11 18.66 19.71
N GLU A 83 20.35 19.93 19.91
CA GLU A 83 19.42 20.85 20.57
C GLU A 83 18.31 21.36 19.62
N ILE A 84 18.57 21.34 18.31
CA ILE A 84 17.62 21.76 17.29
C ILE A 84 16.47 20.73 17.20
N GLY A 85 15.23 21.22 17.11
CA GLY A 85 14.00 20.41 17.01
C GLY A 85 13.82 19.64 15.70
N LEU A 86 14.89 19.14 15.09
CA LEU A 86 14.88 18.30 13.90
C LEU A 86 14.40 16.87 14.22
N LEU A 87 13.86 16.19 13.22
CA LEU A 87 13.56 14.76 13.32
C LEU A 87 14.85 13.97 13.58
N ARG A 88 14.78 12.95 14.44
CA ARG A 88 15.94 12.13 14.83
C ARG A 88 16.82 11.73 13.64
N ARG A 89 16.20 11.35 12.53
CA ARG A 89 16.88 10.92 11.32
C ARG A 89 17.61 12.04 10.58
N GLN A 90 17.03 13.24 10.55
CA GLN A 90 17.69 14.41 9.99
C GLN A 90 18.91 14.81 10.84
N LYS A 91 18.81 14.64 12.17
CA LYS A 91 19.94 14.79 13.07
C LYS A 91 21.04 13.79 12.75
N ASP A 92 20.70 12.50 12.64
CA ASP A 92 21.66 11.44 12.35
C ASP A 92 22.39 11.69 11.01
N ALA A 93 21.68 12.11 9.97
CA ALA A 93 22.28 12.47 8.68
C ALA A 93 23.20 13.68 8.75
N LEU A 94 22.80 14.72 9.51
CA LEU A 94 23.63 15.91 9.73
C LEU A 94 24.86 15.61 10.59
N LEU A 95 24.73 14.81 11.64
CA LEU A 95 25.83 14.37 12.48
C LEU A 95 26.82 13.52 11.70
N GLU A 96 26.35 12.64 10.82
CA GLU A 96 27.22 11.84 9.95
C GLU A 96 28.04 12.74 9.00
N LEU A 97 27.43 13.78 8.43
CA LEU A 97 28.14 14.76 7.60
C LEU A 97 29.16 15.58 8.40
N LEU A 98 28.90 15.88 9.68
CA LEU A 98 29.81 16.65 10.54
C LEU A 98 30.97 15.81 11.09
N ARG A 99 30.78 14.50 11.27
CA ARG A 99 31.81 13.57 11.75
C ARG A 99 32.99 13.36 10.81
N HIS A 100 32.86 13.75 9.56
CA HIS A 100 33.91 13.59 8.56
C HIS A 100 34.38 14.95 8.02
N PRO A 101 35.11 15.77 8.86
CA PRO A 101 35.63 17.08 8.45
C PRO A 101 36.67 17.00 7.34
N ASP A 102 37.38 15.84 7.23
CA ASP A 102 38.48 15.62 6.28
C ASP A 102 38.03 15.31 4.85
N PHE A 103 36.73 15.17 4.62
CA PHE A 103 36.22 14.89 3.28
C PHE A 103 36.30 16.09 2.37
N THR A 104 36.76 15.88 1.15
CA THR A 104 36.73 16.88 0.08
C THR A 104 35.28 17.35 -0.15
N ASP A 105 35.07 18.57 -0.58
CA ASP A 105 33.73 19.11 -0.87
C ASP A 105 32.92 18.24 -1.83
N ALA A 106 33.57 17.60 -2.79
CA ALA A 106 32.95 16.64 -3.72
C ALA A 106 32.44 15.40 -2.98
N THR A 107 33.24 14.81 -2.09
CA THR A 107 32.88 13.63 -1.31
C THR A 107 31.77 13.94 -0.31
N ARG A 108 31.81 15.13 0.32
CA ARG A 108 30.74 15.58 1.23
C ARG A 108 29.41 15.78 0.51
N LYS A 109 29.42 16.34 -0.71
CA LYS A 109 28.22 16.43 -1.54
C LYS A 109 27.69 15.06 -1.97
N ALA A 110 28.56 14.13 -2.36
CA ALA A 110 28.16 12.78 -2.71
C ALA A 110 27.51 12.05 -1.54
N LEU A 111 28.09 12.15 -0.32
CA LEU A 111 27.50 11.58 0.89
C LEU A 111 26.13 12.20 1.22
N ALA A 112 26.00 13.51 1.09
CA ALA A 112 24.73 14.19 1.32
C ALA A 112 23.65 13.72 0.34
N ILE A 113 23.99 13.55 -0.93
CA ILE A 113 23.08 13.01 -1.96
C ILE A 113 22.69 11.56 -1.61
N GLU A 114 23.64 10.72 -1.26
CA GLU A 114 23.38 9.31 -0.88
C GLU A 114 22.45 9.22 0.34
N LEU A 115 22.64 10.04 1.35
CA LEU A 115 21.78 10.07 2.54
C LEU A 115 20.37 10.54 2.20
N LEU A 116 20.23 11.54 1.32
CA LEU A 116 18.94 12.00 0.80
C LEU A 116 18.24 10.92 -0.03
N GLU A 117 18.95 10.24 -0.92
CA GLU A 117 18.40 9.15 -1.74
C GLU A 117 17.92 7.98 -0.87
N ARG A 118 18.65 7.60 0.17
CA ARG A 118 18.23 6.55 1.12
C ARG A 118 16.93 6.90 1.84
N GLU A 119 16.77 8.14 2.27
CA GLU A 119 15.52 8.59 2.88
C GLU A 119 14.37 8.60 1.86
N GLN A 120 14.61 9.08 0.63
CA GLN A 120 13.61 9.07 -0.44
C GLN A 120 13.16 7.65 -0.79
N ASP A 121 14.07 6.71 -0.96
CA ASP A 121 13.75 5.31 -1.28
C ASP A 121 12.84 4.65 -0.24
N ARG A 122 13.04 4.98 1.01
CA ARG A 122 12.22 4.45 2.10
C ARG A 122 10.79 5.00 2.07
N TYR A 123 10.65 6.30 1.81
CA TYR A 123 9.34 6.94 1.64
C TYR A 123 8.62 6.44 0.39
N ASP A 124 9.35 6.29 -0.71
CA ASP A 124 8.84 5.75 -1.97
C ASP A 124 8.31 4.32 -1.80
N SER A 125 8.94 3.50 -0.98
CA SER A 125 8.49 2.12 -0.71
C SER A 125 7.11 2.08 -0.06
N ILE A 126 6.82 2.99 0.87
CA ILE A 126 5.50 3.07 1.53
C ILE A 126 4.44 3.61 0.57
N VAL A 127 4.79 4.58 -0.27
CA VAL A 127 3.89 5.10 -1.30
C VAL A 127 3.59 4.01 -2.33
N LYS A 128 4.60 3.26 -2.80
CA LYS A 128 4.43 2.12 -3.72
C LYS A 128 3.51 1.05 -3.14
N LEU A 129 3.65 0.73 -1.84
CA LEU A 129 2.76 -0.22 -1.18
C LEU A 129 1.30 0.28 -1.14
N SER A 130 1.10 1.55 -0.81
CA SER A 130 -0.25 2.15 -0.81
C SER A 130 -0.87 2.13 -2.22
N GLU A 131 -0.10 2.38 -3.26
CA GLU A 131 -0.55 2.31 -4.65
C GLU A 131 -0.86 0.89 -5.11
N LEU A 132 -0.08 -0.08 -4.67
CA LEU A 132 -0.35 -1.48 -4.96
C LEU A 132 -1.68 -1.91 -4.32
N LEU A 133 -1.91 -1.56 -3.05
CA LEU A 133 -3.18 -1.79 -2.37
C LEU A 133 -4.35 -1.11 -3.09
N ALA A 134 -4.18 0.15 -3.50
CA ALA A 134 -5.20 0.91 -4.24
C ALA A 134 -5.62 0.25 -5.56
N ARG A 135 -4.69 -0.44 -6.22
CA ARG A 135 -4.94 -1.15 -7.49
C ARG A 135 -5.52 -2.55 -7.28
N LEU A 136 -4.96 -3.31 -6.34
CA LEU A 136 -5.33 -4.71 -6.15
C LEU A 136 -6.62 -4.88 -5.35
N ALA A 137 -6.94 -4.00 -4.40
CA ALA A 137 -8.13 -4.15 -3.57
C ALA A 137 -9.45 -4.17 -4.38
N PRO A 138 -9.67 -3.31 -5.38
CA PRO A 138 -10.87 -3.39 -6.21
C PRO A 138 -10.92 -4.67 -7.06
N MET A 139 -9.76 -5.15 -7.54
CA MET A 139 -9.69 -6.40 -8.31
C MET A 139 -10.08 -7.60 -7.46
N LEU A 140 -9.61 -7.65 -6.22
CA LEU A 140 -10.01 -8.69 -5.26
C LEU A 140 -11.49 -8.56 -4.87
N GLY A 141 -12.00 -7.35 -4.72
CA GLY A 141 -13.42 -7.10 -4.50
C GLY A 141 -14.27 -7.66 -5.65
N LEU A 142 -13.85 -7.45 -6.90
CA LEU A 142 -14.53 -8.01 -8.08
C LEU A 142 -14.47 -9.55 -8.10
N LEU A 143 -13.31 -10.14 -7.79
CA LEU A 143 -13.18 -11.59 -7.64
C LEU A 143 -14.12 -12.13 -6.56
N GLY A 144 -14.21 -11.43 -5.43
CA GLY A 144 -15.09 -11.76 -4.32
C GLY A 144 -16.58 -11.69 -4.66
N THR A 145 -16.99 -11.01 -5.75
CA THR A 145 -18.35 -11.06 -6.26
C THR A 145 -18.58 -12.20 -7.23
N LEU A 146 -17.65 -12.43 -8.15
CA LEU A 146 -17.82 -13.41 -9.21
C LEU A 146 -17.82 -14.86 -8.69
N ILE A 147 -17.00 -15.15 -7.66
CA ILE A 147 -16.88 -16.50 -7.12
C ILE A 147 -18.20 -17.00 -6.50
N PRO A 148 -18.85 -16.29 -5.55
CA PRO A 148 -20.09 -16.76 -4.93
C PRO A 148 -21.30 -16.68 -5.87
N LEU A 149 -21.25 -15.86 -6.93
CA LEU A 149 -22.36 -15.74 -7.87
C LEU A 149 -22.61 -17.05 -8.64
N GLY A 150 -21.55 -17.83 -8.92
CA GLY A 150 -21.69 -19.11 -9.61
C GLY A 150 -22.59 -20.10 -8.88
N PRO A 151 -22.29 -20.48 -7.63
CA PRO A 151 -23.18 -21.28 -6.80
C PRO A 151 -24.57 -20.66 -6.61
N GLY A 152 -24.67 -19.34 -6.44
CA GLY A 152 -25.94 -18.63 -6.30
C GLY A 152 -26.87 -18.79 -7.48
N ILE A 153 -26.36 -18.72 -8.73
CA ILE A 153 -27.17 -18.91 -9.94
C ILE A 153 -27.63 -20.36 -10.06
N ILE A 154 -26.82 -21.34 -9.69
CA ILE A 154 -27.21 -22.77 -9.69
C ILE A 154 -28.33 -23.00 -8.67
N ALA A 155 -28.22 -22.44 -7.49
CA ALA A 155 -29.22 -22.51 -6.43
C ALA A 155 -30.57 -21.90 -6.91
N LEU A 156 -30.53 -20.80 -7.63
CA LEU A 156 -31.70 -20.19 -8.24
C LEU A 156 -32.42 -21.16 -9.21
N GLY A 157 -31.64 -21.87 -10.05
CA GLY A 157 -32.20 -22.89 -10.96
C GLY A 157 -32.85 -24.06 -10.24
N GLN A 158 -32.51 -24.31 -8.98
CA GLN A 158 -33.09 -25.34 -8.11
C GLN A 158 -34.22 -24.81 -7.23
N GLY A 159 -34.56 -23.52 -7.31
CA GLY A 159 -35.55 -22.85 -6.46
C GLY A 159 -35.08 -22.51 -5.05
N ASP A 160 -33.78 -22.67 -4.76
CA ASP A 160 -33.17 -22.31 -3.46
C ASP A 160 -32.82 -20.81 -3.46
N THR A 161 -33.80 -20.03 -3.06
CA THR A 161 -33.68 -18.57 -2.94
C THR A 161 -32.83 -18.16 -1.73
N TYR A 162 -32.70 -19.00 -0.72
CA TYR A 162 -31.91 -18.72 0.46
C TYR A 162 -30.40 -18.72 0.14
N THR A 163 -29.91 -19.77 -0.52
CA THR A 163 -28.53 -19.84 -0.99
C THR A 163 -28.19 -18.73 -1.98
N LEU A 164 -29.09 -18.37 -2.87
CA LEU A 164 -28.93 -17.21 -3.75
C LEU A 164 -28.74 -15.93 -2.94
N SER A 165 -29.61 -15.67 -1.95
CA SER A 165 -29.55 -14.45 -1.14
C SER A 165 -28.25 -14.33 -0.35
N THR A 166 -27.76 -15.43 0.27
CA THR A 166 -26.49 -15.44 1.00
C THR A 166 -25.30 -15.21 0.08
N SER A 167 -25.30 -15.81 -1.11
CA SER A 167 -24.25 -15.59 -2.12
C SER A 167 -24.19 -14.14 -2.60
N LEU A 168 -25.34 -13.51 -2.81
CA LEU A 168 -25.41 -12.09 -3.17
C LEU A 168 -24.92 -11.18 -2.03
N LEU A 169 -25.28 -11.49 -0.80
CA LEU A 169 -24.79 -10.73 0.37
C LEU A 169 -23.27 -10.76 0.44
N THR A 170 -22.68 -11.94 0.37
CA THR A 170 -21.22 -12.12 0.35
C THR A 170 -20.57 -11.34 -0.79
N ALA A 171 -21.18 -11.38 -1.98
CA ALA A 171 -20.69 -10.63 -3.13
C ALA A 171 -20.69 -9.12 -2.89
N PHE A 172 -21.75 -8.56 -2.32
CA PHE A 172 -21.81 -7.13 -2.00
C PHE A 172 -20.80 -6.74 -0.91
N ASP A 173 -20.69 -7.53 0.16
CA ASP A 173 -19.77 -7.25 1.27
C ASP A 173 -18.31 -7.21 0.79
N THR A 174 -17.92 -8.16 -0.07
CA THR A 174 -16.56 -8.20 -0.62
C THR A 174 -16.26 -7.02 -1.53
N THR A 175 -17.24 -6.58 -2.34
CA THR A 175 -17.07 -5.38 -3.17
C THR A 175 -16.90 -4.13 -2.34
N ILE A 176 -17.76 -3.95 -1.33
CA ILE A 176 -17.68 -2.78 -0.42
C ILE A 176 -16.33 -2.76 0.28
N ALA A 177 -15.89 -3.89 0.83
CA ALA A 177 -14.59 -4.00 1.49
C ALA A 177 -13.42 -3.63 0.55
N GLY A 178 -13.43 -4.15 -0.69
CA GLY A 178 -12.43 -3.84 -1.70
C GLY A 178 -12.38 -2.36 -2.08
N LEU A 179 -13.53 -1.74 -2.28
CA LEU A 179 -13.62 -0.31 -2.62
C LEU A 179 -13.21 0.59 -1.47
N VAL A 180 -13.61 0.27 -0.23
CA VAL A 180 -13.20 1.03 0.97
C VAL A 180 -11.69 0.93 1.15
N ALA A 181 -11.10 -0.26 1.07
CA ALA A 181 -9.65 -0.44 1.17
C ALA A 181 -8.90 0.37 0.11
N ALA A 182 -9.38 0.34 -1.15
CA ALA A 182 -8.80 1.12 -2.24
C ALA A 182 -8.90 2.64 -1.99
N ALA A 183 -10.07 3.12 -1.59
CA ALA A 183 -10.28 4.54 -1.30
C ALA A 183 -9.34 5.05 -0.20
N LEU A 184 -9.21 4.31 0.89
CA LEU A 184 -8.28 4.64 1.97
C LEU A 184 -6.82 4.66 1.48
N ALA A 185 -6.41 3.66 0.69
CA ALA A 185 -5.06 3.59 0.14
C ALA A 185 -4.75 4.75 -0.83
N ILE A 186 -5.72 5.16 -1.66
CA ILE A 186 -5.60 6.32 -2.57
C ILE A 186 -5.41 7.60 -1.75
N VAL A 187 -6.22 7.82 -0.72
CA VAL A 187 -6.14 9.02 0.12
C VAL A 187 -4.76 9.08 0.80
N VAL A 188 -4.28 7.97 1.37
CA VAL A 188 -2.96 7.89 2.00
C VAL A 188 -1.85 8.23 1.01
N SER A 189 -1.87 7.62 -0.18
CA SER A 189 -0.86 7.86 -1.22
C SER A 189 -0.88 9.31 -1.70
N ALA A 190 -2.05 9.91 -1.90
CA ALA A 190 -2.21 11.28 -2.35
C ALA A 190 -1.67 12.29 -1.33
N ILE A 191 -1.99 12.11 -0.05
CA ILE A 191 -1.51 13.00 1.03
C ILE A 191 0.02 12.90 1.15
N ARG A 192 0.58 11.67 1.16
CA ARG A 192 2.04 11.48 1.23
C ARG A 192 2.76 12.06 0.05
N ARG A 193 2.29 11.85 -1.18
CA ARG A 193 2.89 12.47 -2.38
C ARG A 193 2.85 14.00 -2.35
N ARG A 194 1.85 14.60 -1.73
CA ARG A 194 1.80 16.04 -1.56
C ARG A 194 2.87 16.52 -0.57
N TRP A 195 3.00 15.87 0.56
CA TRP A 195 4.00 16.23 1.57
C TRP A 195 5.42 16.12 1.03
N TYR A 196 5.75 15.04 0.32
CA TYR A 196 7.09 14.84 -0.24
C TYR A 196 7.45 15.78 -1.40
N ARG A 197 6.49 16.48 -1.97
CA ARG A 197 6.77 17.52 -2.98
C ARG A 197 7.04 18.89 -2.37
N GLU A 198 6.69 19.10 -1.14
CA GLU A 198 6.89 20.37 -0.41
C GLU A 198 8.22 20.38 0.37
N TYR A 199 8.98 19.25 0.38
CA TYR A 199 10.32 19.10 0.96
C TYR A 199 11.39 19.00 -0.11
#